data_1b148bf5d0ca9a0fc7865c2bd8ac6d25
#
_entry.id   1b148bf5d0ca9a0fc7865c2bd8ac6d25
#
_cell.length_a   1.000
_cell.length_b   1.000
_cell.length_c   1.000
_cell.angle_alpha   90.00
_cell.angle_beta   90.00
_cell.angle_gamma   90.00
#
_symmetry.space_group_name_H-M   'P 1'
#
loop_
_entity.id
_entity.type
_entity.pdbx_description
1 polymer ?
#
loop_
_entity_poly.entity_id
_entity_poly.type
_entity_poly.pdbx_seq_one_letter_code
_entity_poly.pdbx_strand_id
1 'polypeptide(L)'
;MKGEINNNIIIVGDFNTPLTPMDRSTKQRTQTLNDTIDQLDLFDIYRTFHPKTMNFTFFSSAHGTFSRIDHTLGHKSSLDKFKKIEIIPSIFSDHNALRLELNYRRRTIKNSNIWRLNNTLLNKQQITEEIKKEIKICIETNENENTMTQNLWDTIKAVLRGKQKAGSLKG
;
A
#
# COMPACT_ATOMS: atom_id res chain seq x y z
N MET A 1 -10.82 -20.66 -9.20
CA MET A 1 -10.06 -19.48 -9.68
C MET A 1 -8.88 -19.30 -8.74
N LYS A 2 -7.66 -19.60 -9.19
CA LYS A 2 -6.45 -19.17 -8.46
C LYS A 2 -6.31 -17.67 -8.73
N GLY A 3 -6.68 -16.82 -7.75
CA GLY A 3 -6.34 -15.42 -7.81
C GLY A 3 -4.83 -15.29 -7.78
N GLU A 4 -4.24 -14.65 -8.77
CA GLU A 4 -2.81 -14.32 -8.76
C GLU A 4 -2.56 -13.36 -7.61
N ILE A 5 -1.91 -13.86 -6.57
CA ILE A 5 -1.45 -13.01 -5.46
C ILE A 5 -0.29 -12.18 -6.02
N ASN A 6 -0.45 -10.86 -6.02
CA ASN A 6 0.60 -9.94 -6.44
C ASN A 6 1.82 -10.11 -5.51
N ASN A 7 3.01 -10.23 -6.07
CA ASN A 7 4.28 -10.39 -5.34
C ASN A 7 4.60 -9.25 -4.34
N ASN A 8 3.79 -8.19 -4.30
CA ASN A 8 3.93 -7.05 -3.40
C ASN A 8 2.89 -7.04 -2.27
N ILE A 9 2.42 -8.20 -1.85
CA ILE A 9 1.44 -8.33 -0.78
C ILE A 9 2.13 -8.48 0.59
N ILE A 10 1.51 -7.86 1.59
CA ILE A 10 1.77 -8.08 3.02
C ILE A 10 0.43 -8.34 3.68
N ILE A 11 0.30 -9.44 4.39
CA ILE A 11 -0.89 -9.82 5.15
C ILE A 11 -0.53 -9.69 6.64
N VAL A 12 -1.28 -8.88 7.37
CA VAL A 12 -1.05 -8.63 8.79
C VAL A 12 -2.34 -8.84 9.56
N GLY A 13 -2.26 -9.49 10.69
CA GLY A 13 -3.42 -9.66 11.56
C GLY A 13 -3.20 -10.65 12.70
N ASP A 14 -4.22 -10.72 13.55
CA ASP A 14 -4.37 -11.81 14.51
C ASP A 14 -4.97 -13.03 13.80
N PHE A 15 -4.18 -14.08 13.70
CA PHE A 15 -4.59 -15.36 13.09
C PHE A 15 -5.18 -16.33 14.12
N ASN A 16 -5.17 -15.97 15.40
CA ASN A 16 -5.58 -16.82 16.52
C ASN A 16 -4.87 -18.20 16.54
N THR A 17 -3.75 -18.30 15.86
CA THR A 17 -3.07 -19.57 15.60
C THR A 17 -1.55 -19.38 15.53
N PRO A 18 -0.76 -20.11 16.31
CA PRO A 18 0.68 -20.15 16.14
C PRO A 18 1.06 -20.92 14.88
N LEU A 19 2.02 -20.41 14.11
CA LEU A 19 2.49 -21.02 12.86
C LEU A 19 3.59 -22.05 13.08
N THR A 20 4.38 -21.89 14.15
CA THR A 20 5.49 -22.79 14.46
C THR A 20 5.43 -23.27 15.91
N PRO A 21 6.08 -24.40 16.26
CA PRO A 21 6.16 -24.85 17.64
C PRO A 21 6.79 -23.83 18.58
N MET A 22 7.65 -22.93 18.08
CA MET A 22 8.29 -21.86 18.85
C MET A 22 7.37 -20.68 19.14
N ASP A 23 6.21 -20.65 18.54
CA ASP A 23 5.20 -19.60 18.74
C ASP A 23 4.26 -19.88 19.91
N ARG A 24 4.54 -20.95 20.66
CA ARG A 24 3.81 -21.34 21.89
C ARG A 24 4.73 -21.76 23.01
N SER A 25 4.30 -21.47 24.23
CA SER A 25 4.89 -22.04 25.43
C SER A 25 4.46 -23.50 25.70
N THR A 26 3.43 -24.01 25.00
CA THR A 26 2.90 -25.38 25.11
C THR A 26 2.85 -26.08 23.76
N LYS A 27 3.14 -27.41 23.73
CA LYS A 27 3.18 -28.20 22.50
C LYS A 27 1.78 -28.53 21.95
N GLN A 28 1.39 -27.94 20.82
CA GLN A 28 0.21 -28.34 20.05
C GLN A 28 0.46 -28.12 18.54
N ARG A 29 0.01 -29.04 17.67
CA ARG A 29 0.23 -28.95 16.22
C ARG A 29 -0.82 -28.08 15.54
N THR A 30 -0.37 -27.26 14.59
CA THR A 30 -1.23 -26.51 13.65
C THR A 30 -0.69 -26.73 12.23
N GLN A 31 -1.30 -27.64 11.49
CA GLN A 31 -0.79 -28.09 10.18
C GLN A 31 -1.47 -27.37 8.99
N THR A 32 -2.76 -27.10 9.09
CA THR A 32 -3.59 -26.68 7.94
C THR A 32 -3.26 -25.28 7.39
N LEU A 33 -2.89 -24.34 8.24
CA LEU A 33 -2.59 -22.98 7.81
C LEU A 33 -1.22 -22.87 7.14
N ASN A 34 -0.25 -23.67 7.59
CA ASN A 34 1.09 -23.70 7.01
C ASN A 34 1.07 -24.18 5.57
N ASP A 35 0.25 -25.18 5.26
CA ASP A 35 0.09 -25.70 3.90
C ASP A 35 -0.45 -24.62 2.96
N THR A 36 -1.39 -23.80 3.43
CA THR A 36 -1.93 -22.67 2.65
C THR A 36 -0.88 -21.57 2.45
N ILE A 37 -0.12 -21.22 3.48
CA ILE A 37 0.96 -20.24 3.42
C ILE A 37 2.02 -20.66 2.39
N ASP A 38 2.40 -21.93 2.39
CA ASP A 38 3.38 -22.47 1.43
C ASP A 38 2.83 -22.54 0.00
N GLN A 39 1.55 -22.90 -0.19
CA GLN A 39 0.89 -22.91 -1.51
C GLN A 39 0.80 -21.53 -2.16
N LEU A 40 0.77 -20.47 -1.34
CA LEU A 40 0.69 -19.09 -1.78
C LEU A 40 2.08 -18.40 -1.87
N ASP A 41 3.16 -19.16 -1.72
CA ASP A 41 4.53 -18.66 -1.67
C ASP A 41 4.73 -17.52 -0.64
N LEU A 42 4.00 -17.59 0.46
CA LEU A 42 4.12 -16.66 1.58
C LEU A 42 5.12 -17.20 2.61
N PHE A 43 5.62 -16.30 3.45
CA PHE A 43 6.46 -16.63 4.60
C PHE A 43 6.17 -15.71 5.77
N ASP A 44 6.39 -16.19 6.99
CA ASP A 44 6.31 -15.38 8.20
C ASP A 44 7.57 -14.51 8.31
N ILE A 45 7.38 -13.21 8.15
CA ILE A 45 8.47 -12.22 8.18
C ILE A 45 9.18 -12.25 9.53
N TYR A 46 8.42 -12.30 10.65
CA TYR A 46 9.02 -12.31 11.97
C TYR A 46 9.93 -13.53 12.16
N ARG A 47 9.45 -14.72 11.78
CA ARG A 47 10.20 -15.96 11.94
C ARG A 47 11.45 -16.01 11.06
N THR A 48 11.42 -15.36 9.90
CA THR A 48 12.58 -15.27 9.01
C THR A 48 13.68 -14.41 9.61
N PHE A 49 13.35 -13.29 10.24
CA PHE A 49 14.32 -12.41 10.89
C PHE A 49 14.75 -12.93 12.26
N HIS A 50 13.92 -13.70 12.94
CA HIS A 50 14.14 -14.22 14.29
C HIS A 50 13.94 -15.74 14.37
N PRO A 51 14.77 -16.56 13.68
CA PRO A 51 14.52 -17.99 13.52
C PRO A 51 14.60 -18.80 14.82
N LYS A 52 15.31 -18.31 15.82
CA LYS A 52 15.54 -19.02 17.09
C LYS A 52 14.94 -18.33 18.32
N THR A 53 14.28 -17.19 18.14
CA THR A 53 13.80 -16.38 19.26
C THR A 53 12.38 -16.79 19.65
N MET A 54 12.16 -17.02 20.95
CA MET A 54 10.84 -17.31 21.51
C MET A 54 10.24 -16.01 22.08
N ASN A 55 9.64 -15.18 21.23
CA ASN A 55 8.90 -13.99 21.64
C ASN A 55 7.43 -14.16 21.27
N PHE A 56 6.56 -13.63 22.13
CA PHE A 56 5.13 -13.84 22.05
C PHE A 56 4.39 -12.51 21.86
N THR A 57 3.27 -12.56 21.16
CA THR A 57 2.41 -11.40 20.95
C THR A 57 1.19 -11.38 21.86
N PHE A 58 0.83 -12.50 22.45
CA PHE A 58 -0.37 -12.66 23.27
C PHE A 58 -0.08 -13.43 24.56
N PHE A 59 -0.73 -12.99 25.65
CA PHE A 59 -0.75 -13.71 26.94
C PHE A 59 -2.19 -14.08 27.31
N SER A 60 -2.45 -15.38 27.40
CA SER A 60 -3.71 -15.90 27.91
C SER A 60 -3.71 -15.95 29.43
N SER A 61 -4.37 -15.01 30.08
CA SER A 61 -4.53 -14.98 31.53
C SER A 61 -5.31 -16.17 32.08
N ALA A 62 -6.27 -16.70 31.33
CA ALA A 62 -7.08 -17.87 31.71
C ALA A 62 -6.26 -19.16 31.77
N HIS A 63 -5.22 -19.28 30.96
CA HIS A 63 -4.39 -20.51 30.86
C HIS A 63 -2.94 -20.32 31.32
N GLY A 64 -2.54 -19.09 31.66
CA GLY A 64 -1.15 -18.78 32.02
C GLY A 64 -0.15 -19.07 30.93
N THR A 65 -0.54 -18.97 29.65
CA THR A 65 0.27 -19.37 28.50
C THR A 65 0.56 -18.21 27.58
N PHE A 66 1.75 -18.20 26.99
CA PHE A 66 2.16 -17.24 25.98
C PHE A 66 2.07 -17.85 24.59
N SER A 67 1.65 -17.06 23.62
CA SER A 67 1.64 -17.45 22.20
C SER A 67 1.91 -16.27 21.28
N ARG A 68 2.47 -16.55 20.11
CA ARG A 68 2.54 -15.61 19.01
C ARG A 68 1.47 -16.01 18.00
N ILE A 69 0.39 -15.27 17.98
CA ILE A 69 -0.80 -15.48 17.13
C ILE A 69 -1.02 -14.33 16.14
N ASP A 70 -0.35 -13.21 16.37
CA ASP A 70 -0.28 -12.11 15.43
C ASP A 70 0.88 -12.36 14.47
N HIS A 71 0.59 -12.37 13.19
CA HIS A 71 1.57 -12.66 12.16
C HIS A 71 1.62 -11.57 11.11
N THR A 72 2.79 -11.46 10.48
CA THR A 72 3.01 -10.62 9.30
C THR A 72 3.61 -11.50 8.23
N LEU A 73 2.79 -11.79 7.20
CA LEU A 73 3.18 -12.64 6.09
C LEU A 73 3.54 -11.78 4.89
N GLY A 74 4.62 -12.15 4.21
CA GLY A 74 5.07 -11.53 2.97
C GLY A 74 5.28 -12.57 1.88
N HIS A 75 5.29 -12.14 0.61
CA HIS A 75 5.62 -13.03 -0.49
C HIS A 75 7.13 -13.26 -0.58
N LYS A 76 7.58 -14.49 -0.84
CA LYS A 76 9.00 -14.90 -0.86
C LYS A 76 9.86 -14.05 -1.79
N SER A 77 9.34 -13.57 -2.91
CA SER A 77 10.05 -12.67 -3.84
C SER A 77 10.25 -11.24 -3.33
N SER A 78 9.68 -10.89 -2.18
CA SER A 78 9.74 -9.53 -1.60
C SER A 78 10.60 -9.45 -0.34
N LEU A 79 11.36 -10.49 -0.03
CA LEU A 79 12.18 -10.57 1.20
C LEU A 79 13.14 -9.38 1.35
N ASP A 80 13.73 -8.92 0.26
CA ASP A 80 14.65 -7.78 0.22
C ASP A 80 14.03 -6.43 0.59
N LYS A 81 12.69 -6.34 0.59
CA LYS A 81 11.94 -5.12 0.95
C LYS A 81 11.76 -4.97 2.46
N PHE A 82 11.92 -6.03 3.23
CA PHE A 82 11.78 -6.00 4.67
C PHE A 82 13.14 -5.69 5.31
N LYS A 83 13.17 -4.68 6.18
CA LYS A 83 14.39 -4.23 6.84
C LYS A 83 14.50 -4.76 8.26
N LYS A 84 13.40 -4.70 8.99
CA LYS A 84 13.36 -5.06 10.42
C LYS A 84 11.93 -5.35 10.83
N ILE A 85 11.74 -6.29 11.73
CA ILE A 85 10.47 -6.53 12.41
C ILE A 85 10.71 -6.75 13.89
N GLU A 86 9.87 -6.17 14.74
CA GLU A 86 9.99 -6.24 16.21
C GLU A 86 8.63 -6.40 16.85
N ILE A 87 8.60 -7.09 18.00
CA ILE A 87 7.45 -7.11 18.91
C ILE A 87 7.66 -6.00 19.94
N ILE A 88 6.70 -5.11 20.07
CA ILE A 88 6.71 -3.99 21.02
C ILE A 88 5.71 -4.32 22.13
N PRO A 89 6.15 -4.44 23.40
CA PRO A 89 5.26 -4.69 24.51
C PRO A 89 4.19 -3.60 24.66
N SER A 90 2.96 -4.00 24.95
CA SER A 90 1.84 -3.10 25.25
C SER A 90 1.45 -3.30 26.72
N ILE A 91 1.20 -2.18 27.41
CA ILE A 91 0.62 -2.17 28.76
C ILE A 91 -0.90 -1.97 28.76
N PHE A 92 -1.47 -1.69 27.60
CA PHE A 92 -2.91 -1.37 27.44
C PHE A 92 -3.71 -2.52 26.81
N SER A 93 -3.05 -3.63 26.47
CA SER A 93 -3.66 -4.77 25.79
C SER A 93 -2.97 -6.05 26.21
N ASP A 94 -3.66 -7.17 26.14
CA ASP A 94 -3.15 -8.52 26.24
C ASP A 94 -2.36 -8.95 24.99
N HIS A 95 -2.45 -8.14 23.90
CA HIS A 95 -1.62 -8.25 22.72
C HIS A 95 -0.50 -7.22 22.69
N ASN A 96 0.68 -7.67 22.24
CA ASN A 96 1.81 -6.83 21.91
C ASN A 96 1.75 -6.38 20.46
N ALA A 97 2.22 -5.17 20.17
CA ALA A 97 2.22 -4.63 18.81
C ALA A 97 3.37 -5.20 17.97
N LEU A 98 3.15 -5.41 16.68
CA LEU A 98 4.19 -5.70 15.68
C LEU A 98 4.60 -4.44 14.95
N ARG A 99 5.90 -4.14 14.92
CA ARG A 99 6.48 -3.05 14.14
C ARG A 99 7.30 -3.60 12.98
N LEU A 100 6.87 -3.31 11.75
CA LEU A 100 7.58 -3.69 10.53
C LEU A 100 8.22 -2.45 9.90
N GLU A 101 9.53 -2.51 9.63
CA GLU A 101 10.25 -1.53 8.83
C GLU A 101 10.48 -2.06 7.42
N LEU A 102 10.03 -1.28 6.43
CA LEU A 102 10.24 -1.58 5.03
C LEU A 102 11.44 -0.82 4.47
N ASN A 103 12.23 -1.49 3.64
CA ASN A 103 13.26 -0.85 2.84
C ASN A 103 12.59 -0.15 1.66
N TYR A 104 11.99 1.02 1.93
CA TYR A 104 11.39 1.84 0.90
C TYR A 104 12.50 2.53 0.10
N ARG A 105 13.05 1.83 -0.91
CA ARG A 105 13.73 2.55 -1.98
C ARG A 105 12.65 3.42 -2.62
N ARG A 106 12.69 4.73 -2.37
CA ARG A 106 12.01 5.67 -3.25
C ARG A 106 12.45 5.31 -4.65
N ARG A 107 11.66 4.53 -5.37
CA ARG A 107 11.71 4.63 -6.82
C ARG A 107 11.50 6.11 -7.04
N THR A 108 12.54 6.80 -7.51
CA THR A 108 12.35 8.08 -8.19
C THR A 108 11.19 7.77 -9.12
N ILE A 109 10.02 8.28 -8.78
CA ILE A 109 8.84 8.16 -9.63
C ILE A 109 9.36 8.75 -10.92
N LYS A 110 9.72 7.88 -11.87
CA LYS A 110 9.95 8.30 -13.25
C LYS A 110 8.72 9.10 -13.51
N ASN A 111 8.90 10.41 -13.68
CA ASN A 111 7.83 11.39 -13.80
C ASN A 111 6.65 10.69 -14.46
N SER A 112 5.61 10.41 -13.68
CA SER A 112 4.41 9.83 -14.25
C SER A 112 4.07 10.78 -15.38
N ASN A 113 3.83 10.27 -16.58
CA ASN A 113 3.41 11.09 -17.73
C ASN A 113 2.06 11.80 -17.45
N ILE A 114 1.64 11.82 -16.18
CA ILE A 114 0.48 12.53 -15.68
C ILE A 114 0.86 14.01 -15.67
N TRP A 115 0.38 14.72 -16.68
CA TRP A 115 0.45 16.16 -16.70
C TRP A 115 -0.38 16.75 -15.53
N ARG A 116 0.19 17.69 -14.82
CA ARG A 116 -0.49 18.49 -13.80
C ARG A 116 -0.33 19.97 -14.14
N LEU A 117 -1.43 20.69 -14.06
CA LEU A 117 -1.39 22.15 -14.15
C LEU A 117 -0.59 22.69 -12.98
N ASN A 118 0.32 23.62 -13.25
CA ASN A 118 1.06 24.29 -12.18
C ASN A 118 0.12 25.21 -11.38
N ASN A 119 -0.14 24.83 -10.14
CA ASN A 119 -1.08 25.57 -9.27
C ASN A 119 -0.67 27.04 -9.04
N THR A 120 0.63 27.37 -9.13
CA THR A 120 1.10 28.76 -8.97
C THR A 120 0.55 29.67 -10.08
N LEU A 121 0.19 29.13 -11.25
CA LEU A 121 -0.42 29.89 -12.34
C LEU A 121 -1.82 30.38 -11.96
N LEU A 122 -2.54 29.66 -11.11
CA LEU A 122 -3.90 30.02 -10.68
C LEU A 122 -3.92 31.22 -9.73
N ASN A 123 -2.77 31.62 -9.18
CA ASN A 123 -2.64 32.84 -8.36
C ASN A 123 -2.65 34.12 -9.21
N LYS A 124 -2.49 34.00 -10.52
CA LYS A 124 -2.53 35.12 -11.47
C LYS A 124 -3.91 35.22 -12.10
N GLN A 125 -4.64 36.29 -11.81
CA GLN A 125 -6.02 36.48 -12.27
C GLN A 125 -6.14 36.41 -13.80
N GLN A 126 -5.21 37.01 -14.55
CA GLN A 126 -5.20 36.97 -16.01
C GLN A 126 -5.11 35.56 -16.56
N ILE A 127 -4.25 34.72 -15.99
CA ILE A 127 -4.09 33.31 -16.41
C ILE A 127 -5.34 32.51 -16.05
N THR A 128 -5.91 32.76 -14.89
CA THR A 128 -7.14 32.09 -14.45
C THR A 128 -8.31 32.39 -15.40
N GLU A 129 -8.46 33.63 -15.86
CA GLU A 129 -9.49 34.02 -16.83
C GLU A 129 -9.23 33.39 -18.20
N GLU A 130 -7.98 33.34 -18.65
CA GLU A 130 -7.61 32.65 -19.89
C GLU A 130 -7.94 31.14 -19.81
N ILE A 131 -7.61 30.47 -18.72
CA ILE A 131 -7.95 29.05 -18.51
C ILE A 131 -9.47 28.85 -18.54
N LYS A 132 -10.24 29.69 -17.86
CA LYS A 132 -11.73 29.63 -17.89
C LYS A 132 -12.27 29.78 -19.29
N LYS A 133 -11.74 30.74 -20.05
CA LYS A 133 -12.14 30.98 -21.45
C LYS A 133 -11.89 29.75 -22.32
N GLU A 134 -10.70 29.12 -22.19
CA GLU A 134 -10.36 27.94 -22.96
C GLU A 134 -11.24 26.74 -22.59
N ILE A 135 -11.50 26.54 -21.29
CA ILE A 135 -12.44 25.51 -20.85
C ILE A 135 -13.82 25.71 -21.45
N LYS A 136 -14.33 26.95 -21.44
CA LYS A 136 -15.63 27.30 -22.00
C LYS A 136 -15.70 26.99 -23.50
N ILE A 137 -14.71 27.43 -24.27
CA ILE A 137 -14.62 27.15 -25.71
C ILE A 137 -14.55 25.63 -25.95
N CYS A 138 -13.78 24.93 -25.16
CA CYS A 138 -13.64 23.47 -25.30
C CYS A 138 -14.99 22.75 -25.05
N ILE A 139 -15.74 23.17 -24.03
CA ILE A 139 -17.07 22.65 -23.74
C ILE A 139 -18.02 22.95 -24.91
N GLU A 140 -18.15 24.23 -25.30
CA GLU A 140 -19.08 24.66 -26.38
C GLU A 140 -18.79 23.97 -27.72
N THR A 141 -17.51 23.63 -27.99
CA THR A 141 -17.12 23.00 -29.27
C THR A 141 -17.30 21.49 -29.28
N ASN A 142 -17.23 20.84 -28.13
CA ASN A 142 -17.15 19.37 -28.02
C ASN A 142 -18.36 18.76 -27.28
N GLU A 143 -19.25 19.55 -26.71
CA GLU A 143 -20.43 19.07 -26.00
C GLU A 143 -21.55 18.74 -27.05
N ASN A 144 -21.85 17.45 -27.14
CA ASN A 144 -22.98 16.91 -27.93
C ASN A 144 -23.73 15.92 -27.05
N GLU A 145 -24.96 15.58 -27.40
CA GLU A 145 -25.85 14.69 -26.65
C GLU A 145 -25.21 13.32 -26.29
N ASN A 146 -24.19 12.89 -27.03
CA ASN A 146 -23.49 11.61 -26.86
C ASN A 146 -22.05 11.74 -26.26
N THR A 147 -21.63 12.96 -25.90
CA THR A 147 -20.24 13.14 -25.37
C THR A 147 -20.16 12.73 -23.92
N MET A 148 -19.37 11.70 -23.63
CA MET A 148 -19.08 11.32 -22.25
C MET A 148 -18.29 12.42 -21.55
N THR A 149 -18.68 12.77 -20.32
CA THR A 149 -17.99 13.75 -19.46
C THR A 149 -16.49 13.48 -19.34
N GLN A 150 -16.10 12.20 -19.31
CA GLN A 150 -14.68 11.80 -19.23
C GLN A 150 -13.91 12.22 -20.49
N ASN A 151 -14.48 12.04 -21.68
CA ASN A 151 -13.85 12.43 -22.94
C ASN A 151 -13.67 13.95 -23.03
N LEU A 152 -14.69 14.69 -22.60
CA LEU A 152 -14.64 16.15 -22.53
C LEU A 152 -13.52 16.62 -21.59
N TRP A 153 -13.41 15.99 -20.43
CA TRP A 153 -12.36 16.30 -19.46
C TRP A 153 -10.94 15.99 -20.00
N ASP A 154 -10.78 14.89 -20.71
CA ASP A 154 -9.49 14.52 -21.33
C ASP A 154 -9.12 15.49 -22.46
N THR A 155 -10.09 15.98 -23.22
CA THR A 155 -9.89 17.02 -24.24
C THR A 155 -9.45 18.35 -23.61
N ILE A 156 -10.10 18.81 -22.54
CA ILE A 156 -9.72 20.01 -21.79
C ILE A 156 -8.29 19.91 -21.29
N LYS A 157 -7.90 18.77 -20.69
CA LYS A 157 -6.54 18.54 -20.23
C LYS A 157 -5.52 18.60 -21.37
N ALA A 158 -5.85 18.07 -22.54
CA ALA A 158 -4.96 18.09 -23.71
C ALA A 158 -4.74 19.52 -24.22
N VAL A 159 -5.80 20.34 -24.30
CA VAL A 159 -5.74 21.75 -24.73
C VAL A 159 -4.89 22.56 -23.75
N LEU A 160 -5.15 22.49 -22.46
CA LEU A 160 -4.40 23.22 -21.43
C LEU A 160 -2.94 22.81 -21.41
N ARG A 161 -2.62 21.51 -21.59
CA ARG A 161 -1.26 21.01 -21.69
C ARG A 161 -0.54 21.57 -22.92
N GLY A 162 -1.23 21.66 -24.06
CA GLY A 162 -0.69 22.26 -25.29
C GLY A 162 -0.31 23.72 -25.08
N LYS A 163 -1.19 24.53 -24.51
CA LYS A 163 -0.97 25.94 -24.23
C LYS A 163 0.14 26.20 -23.21
N GLN A 164 0.23 25.39 -22.17
CA GLN A 164 1.33 25.49 -21.21
C GLN A 164 2.68 25.20 -21.85
N LYS A 165 2.76 24.19 -22.75
CA LYS A 165 3.99 23.89 -23.52
C LYS A 165 4.36 24.98 -24.50
N ALA A 166 3.37 25.57 -25.19
CA ALA A 166 3.57 26.66 -26.16
C ALA A 166 3.97 28.00 -25.48
N GLY A 167 3.91 28.05 -24.15
CA GLY A 167 4.30 29.24 -23.40
C GLY A 167 3.21 30.32 -23.33
N SER A 168 2.00 30.06 -23.83
CA SER A 168 0.86 30.98 -23.72
C SER A 168 0.35 31.13 -22.30
N LEU A 169 0.58 30.13 -21.45
CA LEU A 169 0.30 30.15 -20.01
C LEU A 169 1.60 30.32 -19.21
N LYS A 170 2.46 31.24 -19.58
CA LYS A 170 3.67 31.62 -18.82
C LYS A 170 3.34 32.75 -17.86
N GLY A 171 3.59 32.50 -16.59
CA GLY A 171 3.61 33.52 -15.58
C GLY A 171 5.00 34.01 -15.29
#